data_6a7403228dc73c4f5f35b0f99003f792
#
_entry.id   6a7403228dc73c4f5f35b0f99003f792
#
_cell.length_a   1.000
_cell.length_b   1.000
_cell.length_c   1.000
_cell.angle_alpha   90.00
_cell.angle_beta   90.00
_cell.angle_gamma   90.00
#
_symmetry.space_group_name_H-M   'P 1'
#
loop_
_entity.id
_entity.type
_entity.pdbx_description
1 polymer ?
#
loop_
_entity_poly.entity_id
_entity_poly.type
_entity_poly.pdbx_seq_one_letter_code
_entity_poly.pdbx_strand_id
1 'polypeptide(L)'
;MRSVWKTLRAIKNGLKEGYRWFLQTFVLRLFVRPDVAVSCAFSAARPSSSEKVVATAMRCAASTYLPSPEGLIANYLLGMDLLGRHGTDSLEWKVYPERAIITPDSAKIPRSTKNYIKRNEFEIVWSRDFEGVLEGCQRQKWSWITPPLMEIYKELFKMGVARSLEAYQEGRLVGGHLGFTVGHTFAGMSSFHAVDRAGTVLWGTLTRKVMDGEIGMVDCGEQKPHFARYGAYVVPREEFVQRVVQGVIRSK
;
A
#
# COMPACT_ATOMS: atom_id res chain seq x y z
N MET A 1 -16.22 27.81 -13.71
CA MET A 1 -16.61 26.43 -13.29
C MET A 1 -17.45 25.65 -14.31
N ARG A 2 -18.56 26.17 -14.87
CA ARG A 2 -19.36 25.43 -15.88
C ARG A 2 -18.61 25.07 -17.18
N SER A 3 -17.65 25.87 -17.61
CA SER A 3 -16.82 25.62 -18.80
C SER A 3 -15.90 24.43 -18.63
N VAL A 4 -15.24 24.31 -17.48
CA VAL A 4 -14.32 23.19 -17.15
C VAL A 4 -15.05 21.85 -17.15
N TRP A 5 -16.26 21.80 -16.62
CA TRP A 5 -17.08 20.57 -16.61
C TRP A 5 -17.58 20.15 -17.99
N LYS A 6 -17.83 21.10 -18.89
CA LYS A 6 -18.15 20.79 -20.29
C LYS A 6 -16.95 20.18 -21.02
N THR A 7 -15.76 20.73 -20.81
CA THR A 7 -14.51 20.22 -21.39
C THR A 7 -14.18 18.82 -20.84
N LEU A 8 -14.32 18.59 -19.53
CA LEU A 8 -14.11 17.27 -18.91
C LEU A 8 -15.15 16.23 -19.42
N ARG A 9 -16.38 16.64 -19.72
CA ARG A 9 -17.41 15.75 -20.28
C ARG A 9 -17.14 15.39 -21.75
N ALA A 10 -16.62 16.33 -22.55
CA ALA A 10 -16.22 16.08 -23.93
C ALA A 10 -15.01 15.13 -24.01
N ILE A 11 -14.07 15.27 -23.07
CA ILE A 11 -12.89 14.41 -22.90
C ILE A 11 -13.31 12.98 -22.49
N LYS A 12 -14.39 12.84 -21.71
CA LYS A 12 -14.89 11.52 -21.26
C LYS A 12 -15.34 10.63 -22.42
N ASN A 13 -15.70 11.19 -23.56
CA ASN A 13 -16.34 10.48 -24.67
C ASN A 13 -15.43 10.20 -25.89
N GLY A 14 -14.17 10.67 -25.92
CA GLY A 14 -13.37 10.60 -27.15
C GLY A 14 -11.89 10.24 -27.09
N LEU A 15 -11.29 9.99 -25.92
CA LEU A 15 -9.84 9.81 -25.82
C LEU A 15 -9.44 8.41 -25.33
N LYS A 16 -8.41 7.85 -25.96
CA LYS A 16 -7.74 6.59 -25.55
C LYS A 16 -7.23 6.71 -24.10
N GLU A 17 -7.35 5.64 -23.33
CA GLU A 17 -7.19 5.61 -21.86
C GLU A 17 -5.90 6.25 -21.31
N GLY A 18 -4.76 6.13 -21.99
CA GLY A 18 -3.50 6.73 -21.56
C GLY A 18 -3.49 8.27 -21.58
N TYR A 19 -4.23 8.89 -22.50
CA TYR A 19 -4.36 10.34 -22.58
C TYR A 19 -5.35 10.89 -21.52
N ARG A 20 -6.34 10.08 -21.14
CA ARG A 20 -7.25 10.37 -20.02
C ARG A 20 -6.51 10.47 -18.70
N TRP A 21 -5.59 9.55 -18.46
CA TRP A 21 -4.77 9.56 -17.26
C TRP A 21 -3.88 10.81 -17.20
N PHE A 22 -3.18 11.14 -18.30
CA PHE A 22 -2.31 12.33 -18.38
C PHE A 22 -3.09 13.62 -18.10
N LEU A 23 -4.26 13.79 -18.67
CA LEU A 23 -5.11 14.97 -18.44
C LEU A 23 -5.69 15.02 -17.03
N GLN A 24 -6.13 13.89 -16.47
CA GLN A 24 -6.58 13.83 -15.09
C GLN A 24 -5.46 14.22 -14.12
N THR A 25 -4.25 13.70 -14.31
CA THR A 25 -3.10 14.01 -13.47
C THR A 25 -2.64 15.46 -13.66
N PHE A 26 -2.63 15.97 -14.88
CA PHE A 26 -2.15 17.33 -15.19
C PHE A 26 -3.16 18.42 -14.81
N VAL A 27 -4.44 18.21 -15.06
CA VAL A 27 -5.50 19.18 -14.72
C VAL A 27 -5.73 19.25 -13.20
N LEU A 28 -5.61 18.12 -12.49
CA LEU A 28 -5.72 18.10 -11.04
C LEU A 28 -4.56 18.82 -10.34
N ARG A 29 -3.35 18.85 -10.94
CA ARG A 29 -2.18 19.56 -10.40
C ARG A 29 -2.35 21.08 -10.35
N LEU A 30 -3.19 21.66 -11.18
CA LEU A 30 -3.32 23.12 -11.34
C LEU A 30 -4.24 23.80 -10.32
N PHE A 31 -5.02 23.05 -9.53
CA PHE A 31 -6.16 23.61 -8.80
C PHE A 31 -6.30 23.29 -7.30
N VAL A 32 -5.32 22.63 -6.65
CA VAL A 32 -5.51 22.22 -5.25
C VAL A 32 -4.49 22.80 -4.27
N ARG A 33 -4.99 23.29 -3.16
CA ARG A 33 -4.22 23.91 -2.07
C ARG A 33 -3.68 22.85 -1.09
N PRO A 34 -2.44 23.01 -0.55
CA PRO A 34 -1.79 22.03 0.32
C PRO A 34 -2.55 21.74 1.64
N ASP A 35 -3.23 22.74 2.19
CA ASP A 35 -4.00 22.63 3.43
C ASP A 35 -5.24 21.70 3.32
N VAL A 36 -5.76 21.53 2.12
CA VAL A 36 -6.87 20.61 1.85
C VAL A 36 -6.37 19.17 1.70
N ALA A 37 -5.13 18.97 1.29
CA ALA A 37 -4.54 17.65 1.08
C ALA A 37 -4.46 16.81 2.35
N VAL A 38 -4.06 17.42 3.48
CA VAL A 38 -3.91 16.75 4.79
C VAL A 38 -5.23 16.14 5.26
N SER A 39 -6.30 16.92 5.27
CA SER A 39 -7.63 16.45 5.71
C SER A 39 -8.16 15.29 4.85
N CYS A 40 -7.82 15.26 3.58
CA CYS A 40 -8.33 14.28 2.61
C CYS A 40 -7.59 12.94 2.68
N ALA A 41 -6.27 12.95 2.89
CA ALA A 41 -5.50 11.73 3.05
C ALA A 41 -5.93 10.97 4.32
N PHE A 42 -6.22 11.68 5.41
CA PHE A 42 -6.78 11.08 6.62
C PHE A 42 -8.16 10.46 6.40
N SER A 43 -9.01 11.13 5.65
CA SER A 43 -10.34 10.63 5.33
C SER A 43 -10.30 9.39 4.42
N ALA A 44 -9.32 9.31 3.53
CA ALA A 44 -9.11 8.15 2.66
C ALA A 44 -8.52 6.94 3.41
N ALA A 45 -7.74 7.18 4.46
CA ALA A 45 -7.16 6.13 5.30
C ALA A 45 -8.15 5.57 6.34
N ARG A 46 -9.21 6.30 6.67
CA ARG A 46 -10.28 5.86 7.58
C ARG A 46 -11.49 5.38 6.80
N PRO A 47 -12.18 4.30 7.23
CA PRO A 47 -13.41 3.88 6.60
C PRO A 47 -14.49 4.97 6.79
N SER A 48 -14.68 5.81 5.80
CA SER A 48 -15.79 6.76 5.74
C SER A 48 -16.36 6.79 4.34
N SER A 49 -17.63 6.51 4.26
CA SER A 49 -18.41 6.31 3.07
C SER A 49 -18.70 7.62 2.34
N SER A 50 -17.94 7.99 1.34
CA SER A 50 -18.52 8.78 0.24
C SER A 50 -17.58 8.90 -0.96
N GLU A 51 -18.10 8.77 -2.16
CA GLU A 51 -17.44 9.11 -3.42
C GLU A 51 -16.78 10.50 -3.37
N LYS A 52 -17.34 11.42 -2.58
CA LYS A 52 -16.81 12.77 -2.37
C LYS A 52 -15.45 12.75 -1.66
N VAL A 53 -15.24 11.87 -0.69
CA VAL A 53 -13.97 11.74 0.05
C VAL A 53 -12.88 11.22 -0.88
N VAL A 54 -13.18 10.19 -1.67
CA VAL A 54 -12.23 9.63 -2.65
C VAL A 54 -11.91 10.65 -3.74
N ALA A 55 -12.92 11.29 -4.32
CA ALA A 55 -12.73 12.33 -5.33
C ALA A 55 -11.92 13.52 -4.78
N THR A 56 -12.09 13.85 -3.51
CA THR A 56 -11.33 14.88 -2.82
C THR A 56 -9.92 14.42 -2.52
N ALA A 57 -9.72 13.20 -2.00
CA ALA A 57 -8.39 12.60 -1.80
C ALA A 57 -7.60 12.53 -3.10
N MET A 58 -8.23 12.12 -4.22
CA MET A 58 -7.59 12.10 -5.53
C MET A 58 -7.22 13.51 -6.04
N ARG A 59 -8.04 14.53 -5.75
CA ARG A 59 -7.72 15.93 -6.07
C ARG A 59 -6.56 16.45 -5.23
N CYS A 60 -6.54 16.10 -3.95
CA CYS A 60 -5.48 16.49 -3.01
C CYS A 60 -4.14 15.79 -3.34
N ALA A 61 -4.18 14.52 -3.69
CA ALA A 61 -3.02 13.73 -4.10
C ALA A 61 -2.27 14.36 -5.28
N ALA A 62 -2.99 15.01 -6.18
CA ALA A 62 -2.37 15.71 -7.33
C ALA A 62 -1.51 16.92 -6.95
N SER A 63 -1.62 17.43 -5.73
CA SER A 63 -0.93 18.65 -5.28
C SER A 63 0.28 18.40 -4.37
N THR A 64 0.48 17.17 -3.87
CA THR A 64 1.47 16.89 -2.82
C THR A 64 2.57 15.94 -3.28
N TYR A 65 3.60 16.47 -3.95
CA TYR A 65 4.86 15.75 -4.16
C TYR A 65 5.82 15.83 -2.96
N LEU A 66 5.38 16.41 -1.85
CA LEU A 66 6.20 16.48 -0.65
C LEU A 66 6.27 15.10 0.00
N PRO A 67 7.47 14.60 0.32
CA PRO A 67 7.64 13.39 1.11
C PRO A 67 7.12 13.64 2.54
N SER A 68 5.89 13.26 2.79
CA SER A 68 5.22 13.37 4.08
C SER A 68 4.30 12.15 4.27
N PRO A 69 3.81 11.86 5.49
CA PRO A 69 2.84 10.80 5.73
C PRO A 69 1.60 10.91 4.83
N GLU A 70 1.02 12.10 4.76
CA GLU A 70 -0.17 12.37 3.95
C GLU A 70 0.14 12.28 2.45
N GLY A 71 1.30 12.81 2.03
CA GLY A 71 1.79 12.73 0.67
C GLY A 71 2.00 11.29 0.22
N LEU A 72 2.51 10.42 1.12
CA LEU A 72 2.66 8.99 0.82
C LEU A 72 1.31 8.35 0.51
N ILE A 73 0.31 8.52 1.36
CA ILE A 73 -1.03 7.93 1.16
C ILE A 73 -1.71 8.54 -0.07
N ALA A 74 -1.62 9.86 -0.24
CA ALA A 74 -2.22 10.55 -1.38
C ALA A 74 -1.66 10.05 -2.72
N ASN A 75 -0.33 9.90 -2.82
CA ASN A 75 0.30 9.41 -4.04
C ASN A 75 0.14 7.90 -4.25
N TYR A 76 0.02 7.12 -3.17
CA TYR A 76 -0.33 5.70 -3.26
C TYR A 76 -1.69 5.50 -3.94
N LEU A 77 -2.69 6.33 -3.65
CA LEU A 77 -3.98 6.35 -4.36
C LEU A 77 -3.86 6.64 -5.86
N LEU A 78 -2.72 7.17 -6.30
CA LEU A 78 -2.38 7.35 -7.71
C LEU A 78 -1.46 6.24 -8.25
N GLY A 79 -1.20 5.19 -7.48
CA GLY A 79 -0.33 4.07 -7.85
C GLY A 79 1.16 4.43 -7.83
N MET A 80 1.57 5.36 -6.95
CA MET A 80 2.96 5.76 -6.74
C MET A 80 3.45 5.30 -5.38
N ASP A 81 4.71 4.89 -5.28
CA ASP A 81 5.39 4.57 -4.03
C ASP A 81 6.46 5.61 -3.71
N LEU A 82 6.64 5.88 -2.42
CA LEU A 82 7.75 6.67 -1.91
C LEU A 82 8.88 5.74 -1.48
N LEU A 83 10.04 5.87 -2.10
CA LEU A 83 11.22 5.05 -1.82
C LEU A 83 12.39 5.93 -1.37
N GLY A 84 13.19 5.43 -0.44
CA GLY A 84 14.48 6.00 -0.13
C GLY A 84 15.56 5.46 -1.08
N ARG A 85 16.53 6.28 -1.43
CA ARG A 85 17.69 5.87 -2.19
C ARG A 85 18.77 5.32 -1.25
N HIS A 86 19.07 4.05 -1.37
CA HIS A 86 20.05 3.37 -0.51
C HIS A 86 21.35 4.16 -0.32
N GLY A 87 21.79 4.28 0.94
CA GLY A 87 23.01 5.03 1.32
C GLY A 87 22.88 6.56 1.26
N THR A 88 21.68 7.11 1.10
CA THR A 88 21.43 8.55 1.10
C THR A 88 20.16 8.89 1.90
N ASP A 89 19.95 10.17 2.16
CA ASP A 89 18.69 10.68 2.76
C ASP A 89 17.65 11.10 1.70
N SER A 90 17.95 10.83 0.41
CA SER A 90 17.06 11.21 -0.68
C SER A 90 15.84 10.30 -0.73
N LEU A 91 14.67 10.91 -0.93
CA LEU A 91 13.40 10.23 -1.19
C LEU A 91 12.95 10.50 -2.62
N GLU A 92 12.40 9.48 -3.27
CA GLU A 92 11.93 9.58 -4.65
C GLU A 92 10.57 8.90 -4.83
N TRP A 93 9.73 9.48 -5.69
CA TRP A 93 8.48 8.88 -6.10
C TRP A 93 8.70 7.94 -7.27
N LYS A 94 8.28 6.69 -7.09
CA LYS A 94 8.34 5.65 -8.13
C LYS A 94 6.96 5.32 -8.63
N VAL A 95 6.81 5.30 -9.95
CA VAL A 95 5.61 4.85 -10.66
C VAL A 95 5.89 3.50 -11.28
N TYR A 96 5.00 2.54 -11.03
CA TYR A 96 5.07 1.22 -11.67
C TYR A 96 4.00 1.14 -12.76
N PRO A 97 4.31 0.65 -13.97
CA PRO A 97 3.33 0.48 -15.04
C PRO A 97 2.28 -0.58 -14.70
N GLU A 98 2.65 -1.51 -13.82
CA GLU A 98 1.82 -2.62 -13.37
C GLU A 98 2.12 -2.96 -11.90
N ARG A 99 1.17 -3.63 -11.25
CA ARG A 99 1.26 -4.05 -9.84
C ARG A 99 0.89 -5.52 -9.69
N ALA A 100 1.62 -6.23 -8.84
CA ALA A 100 1.24 -7.56 -8.39
C ALA A 100 0.29 -7.46 -7.19
N ILE A 101 -0.86 -8.09 -7.29
CA ILE A 101 -1.88 -8.08 -6.24
C ILE A 101 -2.36 -9.48 -5.90
N ILE A 102 -2.81 -9.66 -4.65
CA ILE A 102 -3.54 -10.86 -4.20
C ILE A 102 -4.93 -10.41 -3.79
N THR A 103 -5.95 -11.05 -4.35
CA THR A 103 -7.37 -10.82 -4.04
C THR A 103 -8.01 -12.09 -3.48
N PRO A 104 -9.21 -12.04 -2.85
CA PRO A 104 -9.87 -13.24 -2.35
C PRO A 104 -10.00 -14.35 -3.40
N ASP A 105 -10.30 -13.99 -4.65
CA ASP A 105 -10.48 -14.94 -5.75
C ASP A 105 -9.17 -15.59 -6.21
N SER A 106 -8.04 -14.92 -6.05
CA SER A 106 -6.72 -15.41 -6.47
C SER A 106 -5.91 -16.04 -5.34
N ALA A 107 -6.25 -15.72 -4.08
CA ALA A 107 -5.50 -16.12 -2.91
C ALA A 107 -5.42 -17.63 -2.76
N LYS A 108 -4.23 -18.14 -2.55
CA LYS A 108 -3.97 -19.57 -2.31
C LYS A 108 -2.79 -19.75 -1.36
N ILE A 109 -2.87 -20.73 -0.49
CA ILE A 109 -1.79 -21.05 0.44
C ILE A 109 -1.16 -22.38 0.04
N PRO A 110 0.15 -22.45 -0.29
CA PRO A 110 0.85 -23.68 -0.64
C PRO A 110 0.72 -24.74 0.47
N ARG A 111 0.69 -26.03 0.09
CA ARG A 111 0.60 -27.14 1.06
C ARG A 111 1.73 -27.11 2.10
N SER A 112 2.96 -26.81 1.67
CA SER A 112 4.12 -26.67 2.57
C SER A 112 3.90 -25.55 3.59
N THR A 113 3.39 -24.39 3.15
CA THR A 113 3.06 -23.26 4.04
C THR A 113 1.98 -23.63 5.05
N LYS A 114 0.91 -24.32 4.60
CA LYS A 114 -0.14 -24.84 5.52
C LYS A 114 0.45 -25.74 6.60
N ASN A 115 1.41 -26.61 6.23
CA ASN A 115 2.09 -27.49 7.18
C ASN A 115 2.95 -26.69 8.18
N TYR A 116 3.63 -25.63 7.76
CA TYR A 116 4.40 -24.77 8.67
C TYR A 116 3.49 -24.01 9.63
N ILE A 117 2.38 -23.47 9.17
CA ILE A 117 1.38 -22.82 10.05
C ILE A 117 0.85 -23.79 11.10
N LYS A 118 0.54 -25.05 10.71
CA LYS A 118 0.05 -26.07 11.63
C LYS A 118 1.04 -26.45 12.74
N ARG A 119 2.34 -26.26 12.55
CA ARG A 119 3.36 -26.53 13.57
C ARG A 119 3.30 -25.55 14.74
N ASN A 120 2.68 -24.39 14.53
CA ASN A 120 2.48 -23.35 15.55
C ASN A 120 3.80 -22.92 16.24
N GLU A 121 4.89 -22.87 15.45
CA GLU A 121 6.24 -22.50 15.94
C GLU A 121 6.39 -20.99 16.18
N PHE A 122 5.45 -20.19 15.66
CA PHE A 122 5.47 -18.73 15.73
C PHE A 122 4.15 -18.18 16.27
N GLU A 123 4.22 -17.25 17.20
CA GLU A 123 3.12 -16.38 17.55
C GLU A 123 3.03 -15.27 16.50
N ILE A 124 1.87 -15.13 15.85
CA ILE A 124 1.66 -14.13 14.80
C ILE A 124 0.70 -13.06 15.30
N VAL A 125 1.18 -11.82 15.33
CA VAL A 125 0.41 -10.68 15.86
C VAL A 125 0.53 -9.46 14.94
N TRP A 126 -0.39 -8.51 15.13
CA TRP A 126 -0.33 -7.22 14.46
C TRP A 126 0.27 -6.14 15.38
N SER A 127 1.27 -5.45 14.87
CA SER A 127 1.74 -4.15 15.38
C SER A 127 2.05 -4.10 16.88
N ARG A 128 2.65 -5.17 17.43
CA ARG A 128 3.16 -5.21 18.81
C ARG A 128 4.47 -4.45 18.93
N ASP A 129 5.35 -4.61 17.95
CA ASP A 129 6.67 -3.98 17.85
C ASP A 129 6.93 -3.48 16.42
N PHE A 130 6.14 -2.48 16.02
CA PHE A 130 6.23 -1.89 14.70
C PHE A 130 7.63 -1.34 14.39
N GLU A 131 8.26 -0.69 15.38
CA GLU A 131 9.61 -0.13 15.21
C GLU A 131 10.65 -1.21 15.02
N GLY A 132 10.57 -2.32 15.75
CA GLY A 132 11.44 -3.47 15.55
C GLY A 132 11.31 -4.08 14.15
N VAL A 133 10.10 -4.13 13.60
CA VAL A 133 9.90 -4.55 12.20
C VAL A 133 10.49 -3.55 11.22
N LEU A 134 10.27 -2.27 11.44
CA LEU A 134 10.79 -1.20 10.58
C LEU A 134 12.33 -1.24 10.53
N GLU A 135 12.97 -1.37 11.69
CA GLU A 135 14.42 -1.55 11.79
C GLU A 135 14.92 -2.84 11.14
N GLY A 136 14.21 -3.97 11.35
CA GLY A 136 14.54 -5.25 10.72
C GLY A 136 14.51 -5.15 9.20
N CYS A 137 13.55 -4.41 8.64
CA CYS A 137 13.47 -4.13 7.21
C CYS A 137 14.60 -3.19 6.74
N GLN A 138 14.94 -2.18 7.54
CA GLN A 138 15.97 -1.20 7.23
C GLN A 138 17.39 -1.82 7.21
N ARG A 139 17.68 -2.73 8.12
CA ARG A 139 19.00 -3.39 8.23
C ARG A 139 19.35 -4.34 7.09
N GLN A 140 18.44 -4.58 6.14
CA GLN A 140 18.74 -5.43 4.99
C GLN A 140 19.77 -4.77 4.06
N LYS A 141 20.66 -5.58 3.48
CA LYS A 141 21.83 -5.14 2.69
C LYS A 141 21.48 -4.11 1.59
N TRP A 142 20.31 -4.22 0.99
CA TRP A 142 19.84 -3.36 -0.11
C TRP A 142 18.52 -2.69 0.22
N SER A 143 18.37 -2.28 1.48
CA SER A 143 17.13 -1.63 1.90
C SER A 143 16.98 -0.24 1.26
N TRP A 144 15.79 0.02 0.78
CA TRP A 144 15.34 1.33 0.32
C TRP A 144 14.68 2.14 1.45
N ILE A 145 14.59 1.54 2.65
CA ILE A 145 14.08 2.22 3.84
C ILE A 145 15.22 3.02 4.45
N THR A 146 15.22 4.33 4.19
CA THR A 146 16.22 5.28 4.70
C THR A 146 15.71 5.96 5.98
N PRO A 147 16.59 6.61 6.78
CA PRO A 147 16.16 7.29 8.01
C PRO A 147 15.00 8.27 7.81
N PRO A 148 14.99 9.16 6.78
CA PRO A 148 13.84 10.03 6.55
C PRO A 148 12.54 9.28 6.25
N LEU A 149 12.62 8.15 5.54
CA LEU A 149 11.45 7.33 5.26
C LEU A 149 10.95 6.58 6.50
N MET A 150 11.86 6.18 7.39
CA MET A 150 11.48 5.57 8.68
C MET A 150 10.62 6.54 9.51
N GLU A 151 10.98 7.82 9.57
CA GLU A 151 10.19 8.82 10.30
C GLU A 151 8.78 8.98 9.70
N ILE A 152 8.64 8.96 8.38
CA ILE A 152 7.33 8.96 7.72
C ILE A 152 6.51 7.73 8.13
N TYR A 153 7.11 6.53 8.17
CA TYR A 153 6.41 5.31 8.59
C TYR A 153 6.03 5.33 10.08
N LYS A 154 6.87 5.88 10.95
CA LYS A 154 6.54 6.04 12.37
C LYS A 154 5.34 6.99 12.58
N GLU A 155 5.30 8.10 11.84
CA GLU A 155 4.16 9.00 11.87
C GLU A 155 2.89 8.33 11.33
N LEU A 156 2.97 7.60 10.20
CA LEU A 156 1.85 6.81 9.70
C LEU A 156 1.37 5.75 10.71
N PHE A 157 2.28 5.18 11.48
CA PHE A 157 1.92 4.25 12.55
C PHE A 157 1.16 4.94 13.69
N LYS A 158 1.64 6.10 14.17
CA LYS A 158 0.93 6.92 15.17
C LYS A 158 -0.47 7.33 14.69
N MET A 159 -0.62 7.56 13.38
CA MET A 159 -1.91 7.83 12.75
C MET A 159 -2.80 6.60 12.60
N GLY A 160 -2.32 5.39 12.93
CA GLY A 160 -3.04 4.13 12.79
C GLY A 160 -3.17 3.64 11.34
N VAL A 161 -2.34 4.17 10.43
CA VAL A 161 -2.33 3.85 8.99
C VAL A 161 -1.28 2.78 8.69
N ALA A 162 -0.03 2.99 9.11
CA ALA A 162 1.01 1.97 8.97
C ALA A 162 0.80 0.83 9.98
N ARG A 163 1.17 -0.38 9.58
CA ARG A 163 1.01 -1.60 10.36
C ARG A 163 2.14 -2.58 10.06
N SER A 164 2.39 -3.48 11.01
CA SER A 164 3.26 -4.64 10.81
C SER A 164 2.51 -5.94 11.14
N LEU A 165 2.75 -6.99 10.38
CA LEU A 165 2.40 -8.36 10.76
C LEU A 165 3.69 -9.05 11.23
N GLU A 166 3.69 -9.54 12.45
CA GLU A 166 4.90 -9.90 13.20
C GLU A 166 4.90 -11.39 13.57
N ALA A 167 6.08 -12.00 13.49
CA ALA A 167 6.30 -13.37 13.94
C ALA A 167 7.25 -13.36 15.14
N TYR A 168 6.80 -13.95 16.24
CA TYR A 168 7.58 -14.16 17.44
C TYR A 168 7.86 -15.65 17.64
N GLN A 169 9.07 -15.94 18.10
CA GLN A 169 9.47 -17.25 18.56
C GLN A 169 10.14 -17.11 19.92
N GLU A 170 9.66 -17.83 20.93
CA GLU A 170 10.15 -17.72 22.31
C GLU A 170 10.19 -16.28 22.83
N GLY A 171 9.14 -15.50 22.51
CA GLY A 171 9.01 -14.10 22.90
C GLY A 171 9.90 -13.11 22.15
N ARG A 172 10.68 -13.55 21.17
CA ARG A 172 11.58 -12.69 20.36
C ARG A 172 10.98 -12.43 19.00
N LEU A 173 11.06 -11.19 18.53
CA LEU A 173 10.67 -10.81 17.17
C LEU A 173 11.67 -11.44 16.18
N VAL A 174 11.18 -12.36 15.34
CA VAL A 174 12.01 -13.12 14.39
C VAL A 174 11.64 -12.88 12.92
N GLY A 175 10.61 -12.08 12.68
CA GLY A 175 10.22 -11.69 11.31
C GLY A 175 9.04 -10.71 11.32
N GLY A 176 8.87 -9.99 10.22
CA GLY A 176 7.76 -9.06 10.08
C GLY A 176 7.53 -8.62 8.64
N HIS A 177 6.28 -8.34 8.33
CA HIS A 177 5.86 -7.60 7.13
C HIS A 177 5.50 -6.18 7.53
N LEU A 178 6.19 -5.23 6.93
CA LEU A 178 5.91 -3.79 7.04
C LEU A 178 4.93 -3.39 5.93
N GLY A 179 3.93 -2.61 6.27
CA GLY A 179 3.00 -2.06 5.30
C GLY A 179 2.11 -0.96 5.89
N PHE A 180 1.13 -0.57 5.10
CA PHE A 180 0.07 0.34 5.55
C PHE A 180 -1.27 -0.07 4.94
N THR A 181 -2.36 0.40 5.53
CA THR A 181 -3.71 0.06 5.08
C THR A 181 -4.41 1.28 4.50
N VAL A 182 -4.96 1.13 3.29
CA VAL A 182 -5.81 2.13 2.64
C VAL A 182 -7.11 1.45 2.22
N GLY A 183 -8.20 1.80 2.91
CA GLY A 183 -9.46 1.10 2.78
C GLY A 183 -9.32 -0.39 3.11
N HIS A 184 -9.74 -1.27 2.21
CA HIS A 184 -9.57 -2.72 2.35
C HIS A 184 -8.25 -3.26 1.78
N THR A 185 -7.33 -2.39 1.35
CA THR A 185 -6.03 -2.79 0.79
C THR A 185 -4.94 -2.71 1.83
N PHE A 186 -4.18 -3.80 2.01
CA PHE A 186 -2.90 -3.80 2.70
C PHE A 186 -1.76 -3.66 1.68
N ALA A 187 -1.07 -2.54 1.70
CA ALA A 187 0.13 -2.29 0.89
C ALA A 187 1.34 -2.92 1.59
N GLY A 188 1.80 -4.06 1.09
CA GLY A 188 2.99 -4.74 1.59
C GLY A 188 4.26 -4.09 1.06
N MET A 189 4.94 -3.32 1.90
CA MET A 189 6.08 -2.51 1.48
C MET A 189 7.41 -3.23 1.62
N SER A 190 7.64 -3.89 2.74
CA SER A 190 8.89 -4.61 3.00
C SER A 190 8.67 -5.76 3.97
N SER A 191 9.65 -6.65 4.06
CA SER A 191 9.62 -7.74 5.05
C SER A 191 11.04 -8.16 5.43
N PHE A 192 11.19 -8.63 6.66
CA PHE A 192 12.42 -9.29 7.11
C PHE A 192 12.08 -10.60 7.82
N HIS A 193 13.06 -11.47 7.91
CA HIS A 193 13.02 -12.67 8.77
C HIS A 193 14.45 -13.03 9.20
N ALA A 194 14.58 -13.38 10.48
CA ALA A 194 15.83 -13.78 11.10
C ALA A 194 15.96 -15.30 11.23
N VAL A 195 14.85 -16.03 11.12
CA VAL A 195 14.82 -17.50 11.21
C VAL A 195 14.07 -18.10 10.03
N ASP A 196 14.43 -19.35 9.71
CA ASP A 196 13.79 -20.10 8.63
C ASP A 196 12.27 -20.21 8.84
N ARG A 197 11.53 -20.17 7.74
CA ARG A 197 10.07 -20.34 7.72
C ARG A 197 9.27 -19.18 8.28
N ALA A 198 9.83 -18.27 9.10
CA ALA A 198 9.08 -17.13 9.64
C ALA A 198 8.41 -16.30 8.52
N GLY A 199 9.16 -15.92 7.48
CA GLY A 199 8.60 -15.22 6.32
C GLY A 199 7.52 -16.02 5.58
N THR A 200 7.67 -17.35 5.49
CA THR A 200 6.68 -18.23 4.85
C THR A 200 5.38 -18.28 5.64
N VAL A 201 5.46 -18.36 6.97
CA VAL A 201 4.29 -18.37 7.87
C VAL A 201 3.58 -17.02 7.84
N LEU A 202 4.34 -15.91 7.88
CA LEU A 202 3.80 -14.55 7.74
C LEU A 202 3.02 -14.38 6.42
N TRP A 203 3.58 -14.77 5.27
CA TRP A 203 2.88 -14.74 3.98
C TRP A 203 1.63 -15.62 3.98
N GLY A 204 1.73 -16.81 4.54
CA GLY A 204 0.59 -17.72 4.66
C GLY A 204 -0.53 -17.13 5.52
N THR A 205 -0.19 -16.48 6.62
CA THR A 205 -1.16 -15.83 7.53
C THR A 205 -1.78 -14.61 6.84
N LEU A 206 -0.99 -13.76 6.19
CA LEU A 206 -1.50 -12.61 5.44
C LEU A 206 -2.46 -13.06 4.32
N THR A 207 -2.08 -14.10 3.57
CA THR A 207 -2.93 -14.66 2.51
C THR A 207 -4.22 -15.26 3.07
N ARG A 208 -4.18 -15.90 4.26
CA ARG A 208 -5.37 -16.39 4.94
C ARG A 208 -6.36 -15.27 5.23
N LYS A 209 -5.86 -14.12 5.72
CA LYS A 209 -6.69 -12.93 5.98
C LYS A 209 -7.37 -12.38 4.73
N VAL A 210 -6.72 -12.51 3.57
CA VAL A 210 -7.36 -12.19 2.28
C VAL A 210 -8.46 -13.19 1.95
N MET A 211 -8.20 -14.49 2.12
CA MET A 211 -9.21 -15.56 1.86
C MET A 211 -10.43 -15.45 2.77
N ASP A 212 -10.21 -15.03 4.01
CA ASP A 212 -11.26 -14.88 5.03
C ASP A 212 -12.00 -13.52 4.90
N GLY A 213 -11.60 -12.66 3.95
CA GLY A 213 -12.23 -11.36 3.69
C GLY A 213 -11.88 -10.24 4.68
N GLU A 214 -10.97 -10.48 5.62
CA GLU A 214 -10.48 -9.44 6.55
C GLU A 214 -9.67 -8.37 5.80
N ILE A 215 -8.99 -8.76 4.72
CA ILE A 215 -8.24 -7.90 3.81
C ILE A 215 -8.81 -8.12 2.41
N GLY A 216 -9.27 -7.05 1.77
CA GLY A 216 -9.85 -7.14 0.43
C GLY A 216 -8.79 -7.32 -0.67
N MET A 217 -7.60 -6.80 -0.47
CA MET A 217 -6.49 -6.91 -1.42
C MET A 217 -5.15 -6.74 -0.70
N VAL A 218 -4.14 -7.52 -1.08
CA VAL A 218 -2.74 -7.25 -0.75
C VAL A 218 -2.04 -6.75 -2.00
N ASP A 219 -1.42 -5.57 -1.91
CA ASP A 219 -0.50 -5.06 -2.90
C ASP A 219 0.91 -5.60 -2.57
N CYS A 220 1.50 -6.30 -3.52
CA CYS A 220 2.83 -6.90 -3.43
C CYS A 220 3.91 -6.06 -4.16
N GLY A 221 3.52 -4.92 -4.76
CA GLY A 221 4.41 -4.11 -5.59
C GLY A 221 4.76 -4.77 -6.92
N GLU A 222 6.04 -4.96 -7.20
CA GLU A 222 6.51 -5.68 -8.37
C GLU A 222 6.31 -7.19 -8.22
N GLN A 223 5.94 -7.87 -9.31
CA GLN A 223 5.78 -9.32 -9.30
C GLN A 223 7.10 -10.04 -9.04
N LYS A 224 7.09 -10.94 -8.08
CA LYS A 224 8.20 -11.84 -7.76
C LYS A 224 7.71 -13.29 -7.68
N PRO A 225 8.56 -14.28 -8.00
CA PRO A 225 8.16 -15.69 -8.02
C PRO A 225 7.53 -16.19 -6.71
N HIS A 226 8.00 -15.69 -5.57
CA HIS A 226 7.44 -16.10 -4.27
C HIS A 226 6.02 -15.58 -4.04
N PHE A 227 5.64 -14.40 -4.57
CA PHE A 227 4.28 -13.88 -4.47
C PHE A 227 3.28 -14.70 -5.30
N ALA A 228 3.69 -15.17 -6.50
CA ALA A 228 2.87 -16.01 -7.36
C ALA A 228 2.44 -17.31 -6.67
N ARG A 229 3.25 -17.83 -5.74
CA ARG A 229 2.91 -19.02 -4.93
C ARG A 229 1.68 -18.79 -4.03
N TYR A 230 1.43 -17.53 -3.65
CA TYR A 230 0.30 -17.12 -2.81
C TYR A 230 -0.89 -16.60 -3.62
N GLY A 231 -0.79 -16.64 -4.95
CA GLY A 231 -1.87 -16.25 -5.85
C GLY A 231 -1.75 -14.82 -6.38
N ALA A 232 -0.58 -14.19 -6.21
CA ALA A 232 -0.34 -12.88 -6.80
C ALA A 232 -0.38 -12.96 -8.33
N TYR A 233 -1.05 -11.99 -8.94
CA TYR A 233 -1.11 -11.78 -10.37
C TYR A 233 -0.94 -10.29 -10.68
N VAL A 234 -0.55 -9.99 -11.91
CA VAL A 234 -0.23 -8.63 -12.33
C VAL A 234 -1.46 -7.97 -12.93
N VAL A 235 -1.66 -6.72 -12.58
CA VAL A 235 -2.67 -5.84 -13.18
C VAL A 235 -2.02 -4.54 -13.66
N PRO A 236 -2.55 -3.90 -14.72
CA PRO A 236 -2.14 -2.56 -15.10
C PRO A 236 -2.35 -1.56 -13.96
N ARG A 237 -1.52 -0.53 -13.90
CA ARG A 237 -1.59 0.51 -12.86
C ARG A 237 -2.99 1.15 -12.74
N GLU A 238 -3.65 1.39 -13.86
CA GLU A 238 -4.99 1.99 -13.89
C GLU A 238 -6.02 1.10 -13.17
N GLU A 239 -5.96 -0.20 -13.40
CA GLU A 239 -6.81 -1.18 -12.72
C GLU A 239 -6.48 -1.26 -11.23
N PHE A 240 -5.18 -1.26 -10.87
CA PHE A 240 -4.74 -1.23 -9.48
C PHE A 240 -5.33 -0.01 -8.74
N VAL A 241 -5.17 1.19 -9.30
CA VAL A 241 -5.72 2.44 -8.73
C VAL A 241 -7.24 2.35 -8.55
N GLN A 242 -7.97 1.84 -9.55
CA GLN A 242 -9.42 1.66 -9.45
C GLN A 242 -9.81 0.73 -8.29
N ARG A 243 -9.09 -0.39 -8.12
CA ARG A 243 -9.34 -1.35 -7.04
C ARG A 243 -9.07 -0.77 -5.65
N VAL A 244 -7.97 -0.04 -5.46
CA VAL A 244 -7.66 0.64 -4.19
C VAL A 244 -8.75 1.66 -3.85
N VAL A 245 -9.14 2.50 -4.81
CA VAL A 245 -10.19 3.51 -4.63
C VAL A 245 -11.54 2.86 -4.30
N GLN A 246 -11.90 1.77 -4.98
CA GLN A 246 -13.12 1.01 -4.66
C GLN A 246 -13.07 0.41 -3.25
N GLY A 247 -11.91 -0.08 -2.82
CA GLY A 247 -11.69 -0.57 -1.45
C GLY A 247 -11.93 0.51 -0.40
N VAL A 248 -11.52 1.76 -0.66
CA VAL A 248 -11.81 2.90 0.22
C VAL A 248 -13.30 3.24 0.28
N ILE A 249 -14.00 3.21 -0.88
CA ILE A 249 -15.44 3.51 -0.95
C ILE A 249 -16.28 2.48 -0.18
N ARG A 250 -15.90 1.21 -0.24
CA ARG A 250 -16.63 0.08 0.37
C ARG A 250 -16.29 -0.16 1.84
N SER A 251 -15.26 0.49 2.36
CA SER A 251 -14.91 0.45 3.79
C SER A 251 -15.98 1.21 4.59
N LYS A 252 -16.99 0.49 5.05
CA LYS A 252 -18.06 0.99 5.94
C LYS A 252 -17.75 0.65 7.39
#